data_fd616197b9e445d2b2df5a541628dc1f
#
_entry.id   fd616197b9e445d2b2df5a541628dc1f
#
_cell.length_a   1.000
_cell.length_b   1.000
_cell.length_c   1.000
_cell.angle_alpha   90.00
_cell.angle_beta   90.00
_cell.angle_gamma   90.00
#
_symmetry.space_group_name_H-M   'P 1'
#
loop_
_entity.id
_entity.type
_entity.pdbx_description
1 polymer ?
#
loop_
_entity_poly.entity_id
_entity_poly.type
_entity_poly.pdbx_seq_one_letter_code
_entity_poly.pdbx_strand_id
1 'polypeptide(L)'
;MKMVNVLALIVSSTLVYSAPLIFTTLGGVFSERSGIVNVGLEGIMVIGAFSSIVFNLAFAQQFGNMTPWIAMVFAGVCGLVFALIHAVATVNFRADHIISGTVLNLIAPALGVFLTRVLFEGDGQTDIIRRAFGKFNFPVLADIPIIGPIFFKATSLPAYVGIALAVVVWVVIYKTRFGLRLRSVGEHPQAADTLGIDVYKLRYAGVLLSGFFGGMGGAVLAQSVALNFSVATVAGQGFIAMAAMIFGKWNPIGAMGAALFFGFAQSLAVVGSSIPFIKSIPPVYLQIAPYVITIVVLIGFVGRSKAPAAVGTTYIKTK
;
A
#
# COMPACT_ATOMS: atom_id res chain seq x y z
N MET A 1 -25.62 23.37 -4.53
CA MET A 1 -24.98 23.10 -3.23
C MET A 1 -25.01 21.62 -2.80
N LYS A 2 -26.17 20.93 -2.84
CA LYS A 2 -26.25 19.50 -2.41
C LYS A 2 -25.36 18.56 -3.25
N MET A 3 -25.23 18.74 -4.57
CA MET A 3 -24.45 17.88 -5.45
C MET A 3 -22.93 18.05 -5.23
N VAL A 4 -22.45 19.27 -5.04
CA VAL A 4 -21.03 19.55 -4.73
C VAL A 4 -20.61 18.89 -3.41
N ASN A 5 -21.48 18.92 -2.39
CA ASN A 5 -21.19 18.28 -1.10
C ASN A 5 -21.13 16.74 -1.21
N VAL A 6 -21.99 16.15 -2.04
CA VAL A 6 -21.95 14.70 -2.29
C VAL A 6 -20.68 14.30 -3.03
N LEU A 7 -20.29 15.05 -4.06
CA LEU A 7 -19.03 14.82 -4.78
C LEU A 7 -17.82 15.02 -3.86
N ALA A 8 -17.81 16.05 -3.02
CA ALA A 8 -16.76 16.28 -2.05
C ALA A 8 -16.62 15.10 -1.06
N LEU A 9 -17.74 14.55 -0.58
CA LEU A 9 -17.74 13.39 0.29
C LEU A 9 -17.16 12.16 -0.40
N ILE A 10 -17.56 11.87 -1.64
CA ILE A 10 -17.08 10.73 -2.41
C ILE A 10 -15.57 10.87 -2.66
N VAL A 11 -15.11 12.03 -3.14
CA VAL A 11 -13.70 12.26 -3.46
C VAL A 11 -12.83 12.21 -2.20
N SER A 12 -13.25 12.86 -1.11
CA SER A 12 -12.50 12.82 0.16
C SER A 12 -12.38 11.39 0.70
N SER A 13 -13.48 10.61 0.68
CA SER A 13 -13.46 9.22 1.12
C SER A 13 -12.63 8.35 0.17
N THR A 14 -12.72 8.55 -1.15
CA THR A 14 -11.87 7.87 -2.13
C THR A 14 -10.39 8.07 -1.81
N LEU A 15 -9.97 9.31 -1.54
CA LEU A 15 -8.59 9.62 -1.19
C LEU A 15 -8.14 8.93 0.11
N VAL A 16 -9.01 8.86 1.12
CA VAL A 16 -8.70 8.16 2.39
C VAL A 16 -8.44 6.68 2.15
N TYR A 17 -9.31 5.99 1.39
CA TYR A 17 -9.19 4.55 1.13
C TYR A 17 -8.13 4.22 0.08
N SER A 18 -7.82 5.14 -0.84
CA SER A 18 -6.77 4.95 -1.84
C SER A 18 -5.37 5.12 -1.28
N ALA A 19 -5.18 5.98 -0.27
CA ALA A 19 -3.86 6.31 0.24
C ALA A 19 -3.06 5.07 0.66
N PRO A 20 -3.54 4.17 1.54
CA PRO A 20 -2.80 2.96 1.92
C PRO A 20 -2.50 2.06 0.72
N LEU A 21 -3.44 1.96 -0.23
CA LEU A 21 -3.25 1.16 -1.44
C LEU A 21 -2.15 1.74 -2.33
N ILE A 22 -2.09 3.06 -2.51
CA ILE A 22 -1.05 3.72 -3.31
C ILE A 22 0.33 3.39 -2.76
N PHE A 23 0.56 3.58 -1.46
CA PHE A 23 1.86 3.28 -0.84
C PHE A 23 2.24 1.80 -1.04
N THR A 24 1.35 0.88 -0.68
CA THR A 24 1.62 -0.57 -0.77
C THR A 24 1.85 -1.01 -2.21
N THR A 25 1.06 -0.50 -3.16
CA THR A 25 1.19 -0.81 -4.58
C THR A 25 2.55 -0.37 -5.14
N LEU A 26 3.03 0.81 -4.76
CA LEU A 26 4.36 1.28 -5.13
C LEU A 26 5.46 0.35 -4.61
N GLY A 27 5.29 -0.18 -3.40
CA GLY A 27 6.16 -1.22 -2.85
C GLY A 27 6.17 -2.48 -3.72
N GLY A 28 5.00 -2.99 -4.08
CA GLY A 28 4.87 -4.15 -4.98
C GLY A 28 5.59 -3.94 -6.31
N VAL A 29 5.46 -2.74 -6.92
CA VAL A 29 6.15 -2.40 -8.17
C VAL A 29 7.67 -2.52 -8.04
N PHE A 30 8.28 -2.07 -6.94
CA PHE A 30 9.72 -2.22 -6.74
C PHE A 30 10.15 -3.68 -6.66
N SER A 31 9.44 -4.51 -5.90
CA SER A 31 9.76 -5.93 -5.76
C SER A 31 9.64 -6.66 -7.10
N GLU A 32 8.50 -6.56 -7.76
CA GLU A 32 8.28 -7.34 -8.99
C GLU A 32 9.09 -6.82 -10.19
N ARG A 33 9.40 -5.52 -10.25
CA ARG A 33 10.35 -4.98 -11.22
C ARG A 33 11.79 -5.45 -10.98
N SER A 34 12.13 -5.98 -9.80
CA SER A 34 13.40 -6.64 -9.52
C SER A 34 13.40 -8.14 -9.83
N GLY A 35 12.25 -8.71 -10.18
CA GLY A 35 12.07 -10.13 -10.46
C GLY A 35 11.59 -10.96 -9.25
N ILE A 36 11.35 -10.35 -8.08
CA ILE A 36 10.87 -11.05 -6.89
C ILE A 36 9.37 -10.77 -6.69
N VAL A 37 8.55 -11.82 -6.73
CA VAL A 37 7.13 -11.73 -6.35
C VAL A 37 7.03 -11.53 -4.84
N ASN A 38 6.28 -10.52 -4.40
CA ASN A 38 6.07 -10.29 -2.97
C ASN A 38 4.59 -10.42 -2.59
N VAL A 39 4.14 -11.68 -2.45
CA VAL A 39 2.79 -11.98 -1.92
C VAL A 39 2.66 -11.57 -0.45
N GLY A 40 3.78 -11.42 0.27
CA GLY A 40 3.84 -11.03 1.67
C GLY A 40 3.47 -9.58 1.98
N LEU A 41 3.03 -8.78 1.00
CA LEU A 41 2.62 -7.39 1.18
C LEU A 41 1.51 -7.23 2.22
N GLU A 42 0.58 -8.19 2.32
CA GLU A 42 -0.47 -8.20 3.34
C GLU A 42 0.14 -8.24 4.75
N GLY A 43 1.03 -9.20 5.00
CA GLY A 43 1.72 -9.32 6.28
C GLY A 43 2.61 -8.12 6.60
N ILE A 44 3.28 -7.55 5.60
CA ILE A 44 4.09 -6.34 5.76
C ILE A 44 3.20 -5.15 6.18
N MET A 45 2.01 -5.00 5.58
CA MET A 45 1.03 -3.99 6.00
C MET A 45 0.58 -4.21 7.44
N VAL A 46 0.36 -5.47 7.88
CA VAL A 46 -0.01 -5.79 9.27
C VAL A 46 1.08 -5.33 10.24
N ILE A 47 2.34 -5.62 9.96
CA ILE A 47 3.47 -5.15 10.79
C ILE A 47 3.55 -3.62 10.79
N GLY A 48 3.35 -2.98 9.63
CA GLY A 48 3.32 -1.52 9.53
C GLY A 48 2.17 -0.90 10.32
N ALA A 49 0.97 -1.47 10.24
CA ALA A 49 -0.20 -1.04 11.00
C ALA A 49 0.07 -1.13 12.52
N PHE A 50 0.52 -2.30 12.99
CA PHE A 50 0.84 -2.52 14.39
C PHE A 50 1.91 -1.54 14.89
N SER A 51 3.06 -1.49 14.24
CA SER A 51 4.18 -0.67 14.67
C SER A 51 3.86 0.83 14.68
N SER A 52 3.04 1.30 13.72
CA SER A 52 2.61 2.71 13.68
C SER A 52 1.69 3.08 14.83
N ILE A 53 0.75 2.21 15.20
CA ILE A 53 -0.18 2.44 16.32
C ILE A 53 0.58 2.42 17.63
N VAL A 54 1.45 1.42 17.86
CA VAL A 54 2.29 1.36 19.08
C VAL A 54 3.17 2.59 19.22
N PHE A 55 3.83 3.02 18.13
CA PHE A 55 4.61 4.25 18.13
C PHE A 55 3.77 5.47 18.46
N ASN A 56 2.58 5.59 17.87
CA ASN A 56 1.68 6.71 18.10
C ASN A 56 1.23 6.77 19.56
N LEU A 57 0.82 5.65 20.13
CA LEU A 57 0.42 5.57 21.55
C LEU A 57 1.55 5.96 22.51
N ALA A 58 2.79 5.52 22.21
CA ALA A 58 3.95 5.80 23.05
C ALA A 58 4.43 7.27 22.97
N PHE A 59 4.38 7.88 21.79
CA PHE A 59 5.07 9.15 21.52
C PHE A 59 4.15 10.32 21.13
N ALA A 60 2.82 10.16 21.22
CA ALA A 60 1.85 11.21 20.83
C ALA A 60 2.03 12.53 21.59
N GLN A 61 2.48 12.47 22.84
CA GLN A 61 2.70 13.67 23.65
C GLN A 61 3.98 14.43 23.24
N GLN A 62 5.00 13.69 22.80
CA GLN A 62 6.32 14.25 22.46
C GLN A 62 6.31 14.93 21.09
N PHE A 63 5.69 14.30 20.09
CA PHE A 63 5.71 14.79 18.71
C PHE A 63 4.40 15.50 18.28
N GLY A 64 3.37 15.50 19.11
CA GLY A 64 2.11 16.21 18.85
C GLY A 64 1.50 15.85 17.49
N ASN A 65 1.24 16.84 16.64
CA ASN A 65 0.62 16.65 15.32
C ASN A 65 1.53 16.00 14.28
N MET A 66 2.85 15.91 14.53
CA MET A 66 3.79 15.22 13.64
C MET A 66 3.86 13.72 13.92
N THR A 67 3.29 13.25 15.03
CA THR A 67 3.30 11.84 15.43
C THR A 67 2.88 10.89 14.30
N PRO A 68 1.75 11.10 13.57
CA PRO A 68 1.32 10.18 12.53
C PRO A 68 2.34 10.04 11.38
N TRP A 69 3.03 11.13 11.04
CA TRP A 69 4.04 11.15 9.97
C TRP A 69 5.31 10.40 10.37
N ILE A 70 5.78 10.63 11.59
CA ILE A 70 6.95 9.94 12.13
C ILE A 70 6.64 8.45 12.30
N ALA A 71 5.45 8.12 12.85
CA ALA A 71 4.97 6.74 12.97
C ALA A 71 4.86 6.03 11.62
N MET A 72 4.46 6.73 10.56
CA MET A 72 4.40 6.19 9.20
C MET A 72 5.80 5.83 8.68
N VAL A 73 6.79 6.70 8.87
CA VAL A 73 8.17 6.40 8.47
C VAL A 73 8.75 5.27 9.31
N PHE A 74 8.53 5.27 10.62
CA PHE A 74 8.93 4.19 11.52
C PHE A 74 8.33 2.84 11.09
N ALA A 75 7.05 2.81 10.76
CA ALA A 75 6.37 1.63 10.25
C ALA A 75 6.95 1.16 8.91
N GLY A 76 7.38 2.09 8.05
CA GLY A 76 8.12 1.77 6.84
C GLY A 76 9.42 1.03 7.14
N VAL A 77 10.19 1.49 8.14
CA VAL A 77 11.42 0.83 8.59
C VAL A 77 11.11 -0.56 9.17
N CYS A 78 10.07 -0.71 10.00
CA CYS A 78 9.65 -2.01 10.52
C CYS A 78 9.23 -2.97 9.38
N GLY A 79 8.48 -2.48 8.39
CA GLY A 79 8.10 -3.23 7.21
C GLY A 79 9.30 -3.65 6.36
N LEU A 80 10.29 -2.78 6.21
CA LEU A 80 11.57 -3.08 5.54
C LEU A 80 12.31 -4.21 6.25
N VAL A 81 12.45 -4.14 7.58
CA VAL A 81 13.11 -5.18 8.39
C VAL A 81 12.37 -6.50 8.29
N PHE A 82 11.04 -6.48 8.32
CA PHE A 82 10.23 -7.69 8.17
C PHE A 82 10.35 -8.29 6.76
N ALA A 83 10.40 -7.46 5.72
CA ALA A 83 10.61 -7.89 4.34
C ALA A 83 12.01 -8.48 4.10
N LEU A 84 12.99 -8.18 4.96
CA LEU A 84 14.31 -8.79 4.90
C LEU A 84 14.24 -10.32 5.01
N ILE A 85 13.31 -10.87 5.78
CA ILE A 85 13.07 -12.31 5.89
C ILE A 85 12.74 -12.89 4.50
N HIS A 86 11.84 -12.24 3.77
CA HIS A 86 11.48 -12.64 2.40
C HIS A 86 12.65 -12.50 1.42
N ALA A 87 13.41 -11.40 1.52
CA ALA A 87 14.58 -11.19 0.68
C ALA A 87 15.64 -12.27 0.89
N VAL A 88 15.97 -12.60 2.15
CA VAL A 88 16.92 -13.67 2.48
C VAL A 88 16.41 -15.04 1.98
N ALA A 89 15.14 -15.34 2.21
CA ALA A 89 14.54 -16.62 1.78
C ALA A 89 14.59 -16.76 0.25
N THR A 90 14.19 -15.75 -0.50
CA THR A 90 14.05 -15.84 -1.96
C THR A 90 15.36 -15.62 -2.71
N VAL A 91 16.22 -14.72 -2.25
CA VAL A 91 17.46 -14.39 -2.93
C VAL A 91 18.60 -15.31 -2.55
N ASN A 92 18.80 -15.60 -1.24
CA ASN A 92 19.91 -16.43 -0.77
C ASN A 92 19.56 -17.93 -0.78
N PHE A 93 18.43 -18.28 -0.14
CA PHE A 93 17.99 -19.68 -0.03
C PHE A 93 17.20 -20.16 -1.24
N ARG A 94 16.89 -19.28 -2.18
CA ARG A 94 16.17 -19.63 -3.42
C ARG A 94 14.81 -20.29 -3.16
N ALA A 95 14.19 -19.93 -2.04
CA ALA A 95 12.87 -20.40 -1.70
C ALA A 95 11.84 -19.88 -2.73
N ASP A 96 10.76 -20.65 -2.91
CA ASP A 96 9.64 -20.21 -3.71
C ASP A 96 9.08 -18.88 -3.17
N HIS A 97 8.88 -17.92 -4.06
CA HIS A 97 8.48 -16.56 -3.70
C HIS A 97 7.06 -16.53 -3.11
N ILE A 98 6.15 -17.37 -3.64
CA ILE A 98 4.75 -17.41 -3.20
C ILE A 98 4.69 -18.04 -1.81
N ILE A 99 5.39 -19.16 -1.61
CA ILE A 99 5.45 -19.85 -0.31
C ILE A 99 6.04 -18.92 0.75
N SER A 100 7.19 -18.30 0.46
CA SER A 100 7.82 -17.36 1.40
C SER A 100 6.92 -16.17 1.75
N GLY A 101 6.24 -15.57 0.76
CA GLY A 101 5.29 -14.48 0.99
C GLY A 101 4.07 -14.92 1.80
N THR A 102 3.54 -16.12 1.52
CA THR A 102 2.41 -16.67 2.28
C THR A 102 2.77 -16.91 3.75
N VAL A 103 3.98 -17.38 4.02
CA VAL A 103 4.49 -17.54 5.40
C VAL A 103 4.54 -16.21 6.13
N LEU A 104 4.98 -15.12 5.48
CA LEU A 104 4.92 -13.79 6.08
C LEU A 104 3.49 -13.36 6.42
N ASN A 105 2.53 -13.67 5.55
CA ASN A 105 1.11 -13.34 5.78
C ASN A 105 0.49 -14.14 6.94
N LEU A 106 1.05 -15.29 7.29
CA LEU A 106 0.64 -16.07 8.46
C LEU A 106 1.34 -15.59 9.74
N ILE A 107 2.63 -15.30 9.65
CA ILE A 107 3.43 -14.87 10.81
C ILE A 107 3.02 -13.47 11.28
N ALA A 108 2.78 -12.53 10.38
CA ALA A 108 2.54 -11.14 10.75
C ALA A 108 1.29 -10.94 11.62
N PRO A 109 0.11 -11.49 11.29
CA PRO A 109 -1.06 -11.40 12.17
C PRO A 109 -0.84 -12.10 13.51
N ALA A 110 -0.22 -13.29 13.51
CA ALA A 110 0.07 -14.03 14.73
C ALA A 110 1.01 -13.23 15.66
N LEU A 111 2.08 -12.64 15.08
CA LEU A 111 3.00 -11.78 15.82
C LEU A 111 2.30 -10.51 16.32
N GLY A 112 1.45 -9.89 15.49
CA GLY A 112 0.67 -8.72 15.87
C GLY A 112 -0.25 -8.99 17.06
N VAL A 113 -0.99 -10.10 17.06
CA VAL A 113 -1.85 -10.51 18.20
C VAL A 113 -1.02 -10.80 19.44
N PHE A 114 0.06 -11.56 19.29
CA PHE A 114 0.95 -11.90 20.39
C PHE A 114 1.50 -10.64 21.07
N LEU A 115 2.08 -9.73 20.28
CA LEU A 115 2.63 -8.49 20.80
C LEU A 115 1.56 -7.57 21.39
N THR A 116 0.36 -7.53 20.80
CA THR A 116 -0.75 -6.75 21.35
C THR A 116 -1.14 -7.27 22.74
N ARG A 117 -1.27 -8.58 22.90
CA ARG A 117 -1.58 -9.17 24.22
C ARG A 117 -0.49 -8.94 25.27
N VAL A 118 0.76 -8.94 24.85
CA VAL A 118 1.90 -8.68 25.77
C VAL A 118 1.95 -7.22 26.21
N LEU A 119 1.67 -6.28 25.28
CA LEU A 119 1.81 -4.85 25.52
C LEU A 119 0.53 -4.19 26.10
N PHE A 120 -0.65 -4.79 25.88
CA PHE A 120 -1.97 -4.23 26.24
C PHE A 120 -2.77 -5.20 27.12
N GLU A 121 -2.18 -5.67 28.21
CA GLU A 121 -2.80 -6.41 29.33
C GLU A 121 -3.70 -7.61 28.93
N GLY A 122 -3.40 -8.25 27.80
CA GLY A 122 -4.14 -9.42 27.32
C GLY A 122 -5.26 -9.13 26.32
N ASP A 123 -5.53 -7.86 26.00
CA ASP A 123 -6.52 -7.46 25.02
C ASP A 123 -6.15 -7.94 23.60
N GLY A 124 -7.18 -8.20 22.77
CA GLY A 124 -6.99 -8.60 21.37
C GLY A 124 -6.79 -7.44 20.41
N GLN A 125 -6.79 -6.20 20.91
CA GLN A 125 -6.61 -4.95 20.16
C GLN A 125 -5.88 -3.92 21.00
N THR A 126 -5.30 -2.90 20.34
CA THR A 126 -4.66 -1.78 21.04
C THR A 126 -5.69 -0.72 21.41
N ASP A 127 -5.28 0.22 22.27
CA ASP A 127 -6.02 1.45 22.49
C ASP A 127 -6.19 2.27 21.21
N ILE A 128 -7.20 3.15 21.24
CA ILE A 128 -7.46 4.10 20.14
C ILE A 128 -6.45 5.26 20.22
N ILE A 129 -5.79 5.55 19.11
CA ILE A 129 -4.85 6.66 19.02
C ILE A 129 -5.56 8.02 19.12
N ARG A 130 -4.90 8.98 19.78
CA ARG A 130 -5.41 10.35 19.91
C ARG A 130 -4.93 11.27 18.78
N ARG A 131 -3.82 10.94 18.13
CA ARG A 131 -3.20 11.71 17.05
C ARG A 131 -3.24 10.92 15.75
N ALA A 132 -4.32 11.09 15.00
CA ALA A 132 -4.53 10.46 13.69
C ALA A 132 -4.17 11.41 12.54
N PHE A 133 -4.13 10.89 11.30
CA PHE A 133 -4.15 11.73 10.11
C PHE A 133 -5.50 12.45 10.01
N GLY A 134 -5.51 13.73 10.37
CA GLY A 134 -6.71 14.56 10.30
C GLY A 134 -7.09 14.95 8.87
N LYS A 135 -8.29 15.51 8.74
CA LYS A 135 -8.70 16.17 7.49
C LYS A 135 -7.89 17.45 7.31
N PHE A 136 -7.37 17.65 6.12
CA PHE A 136 -6.55 18.80 5.75
C PHE A 136 -7.27 19.71 4.74
N ASN A 137 -7.14 21.00 4.91
CA ASN A 137 -7.60 22.00 3.96
C ASN A 137 -6.38 22.67 3.33
N PHE A 138 -6.25 22.57 2.01
CA PHE A 138 -5.16 23.25 1.32
C PHE A 138 -5.41 24.76 1.31
N PRO A 139 -4.49 25.58 1.84
CA PRO A 139 -4.61 27.03 1.77
C PRO A 139 -4.68 27.46 0.30
N VAL A 140 -5.49 28.48 0.00
CA VAL A 140 -5.73 29.02 -1.34
C VAL A 140 -6.48 28.06 -2.28
N LEU A 141 -6.09 26.80 -2.40
CA LEU A 141 -6.73 25.83 -3.31
C LEU A 141 -8.13 25.42 -2.84
N ALA A 142 -8.38 25.42 -1.53
CA ALA A 142 -9.69 25.10 -0.97
C ALA A 142 -10.77 26.18 -1.27
N ASP A 143 -10.35 27.40 -1.62
CA ASP A 143 -11.24 28.53 -1.88
C ASP A 143 -11.64 28.65 -3.35
N ILE A 144 -11.06 27.83 -4.25
CA ILE A 144 -11.44 27.81 -5.67
C ILE A 144 -12.89 27.32 -5.78
N PRO A 145 -13.78 28.08 -6.44
CA PRO A 145 -15.17 27.68 -6.61
C PRO A 145 -15.30 26.29 -7.27
N ILE A 146 -16.18 25.42 -6.74
CA ILE A 146 -16.49 24.06 -7.20
C ILE A 146 -15.33 23.08 -7.00
N ILE A 147 -14.13 23.34 -7.52
CA ILE A 147 -12.96 22.44 -7.46
C ILE A 147 -12.39 22.37 -6.04
N GLY A 148 -12.28 23.53 -5.36
CA GLY A 148 -11.75 23.62 -4.00
C GLY A 148 -12.47 22.72 -3.00
N PRO A 149 -13.80 22.85 -2.85
CA PRO A 149 -14.58 22.01 -1.95
C PRO A 149 -14.53 20.51 -2.28
N ILE A 150 -14.37 20.13 -3.56
CA ILE A 150 -14.38 18.73 -4.00
C ILE A 150 -13.04 18.06 -3.73
N PHE A 151 -11.92 18.71 -4.06
CA PHE A 151 -10.60 18.09 -4.02
C PHE A 151 -9.71 18.54 -2.87
N PHE A 152 -9.80 19.80 -2.43
CA PHE A 152 -8.81 20.44 -1.56
C PHE A 152 -9.33 20.78 -0.17
N LYS A 153 -10.63 20.57 0.11
CA LYS A 153 -11.25 20.83 1.41
C LYS A 153 -11.55 19.52 2.14
N ALA A 154 -11.20 19.45 3.42
CA ALA A 154 -11.43 18.27 4.27
C ALA A 154 -10.92 16.95 3.67
N THR A 155 -9.73 16.99 3.06
CA THR A 155 -9.14 15.88 2.31
C THR A 155 -8.05 15.14 3.10
N SER A 156 -7.61 13.98 2.59
CA SER A 156 -6.54 13.17 3.17
C SER A 156 -5.17 13.63 2.64
N LEU A 157 -4.36 14.26 3.49
CA LEU A 157 -3.00 14.67 3.11
C LEU A 157 -2.10 13.47 2.73
N PRO A 158 -2.13 12.31 3.42
CA PRO A 158 -1.39 11.12 3.00
C PRO A 158 -1.67 10.69 1.55
N ALA A 159 -2.90 10.87 1.04
CA ALA A 159 -3.22 10.53 -0.34
C ALA A 159 -2.44 11.39 -1.35
N TYR A 160 -2.35 12.68 -1.11
CA TYR A 160 -1.57 13.59 -1.97
C TYR A 160 -0.07 13.30 -1.90
N VAL A 161 0.44 12.98 -0.71
CA VAL A 161 1.83 12.51 -0.56
C VAL A 161 2.04 11.21 -1.34
N GLY A 162 1.11 10.26 -1.27
CA GLY A 162 1.16 9.03 -2.05
C GLY A 162 1.15 9.26 -3.56
N ILE A 163 0.30 10.18 -4.05
CA ILE A 163 0.24 10.59 -5.46
C ILE A 163 1.57 11.22 -5.90
N ALA A 164 2.12 12.13 -5.11
CA ALA A 164 3.43 12.74 -5.38
C ALA A 164 4.54 11.69 -5.39
N LEU A 165 4.55 10.76 -4.45
CA LEU A 165 5.49 9.65 -4.40
C LEU A 165 5.35 8.71 -5.60
N ALA A 166 4.15 8.48 -6.14
CA ALA A 166 3.98 7.70 -7.35
C ALA A 166 4.70 8.32 -8.55
N VAL A 167 4.68 9.66 -8.67
CA VAL A 167 5.44 10.39 -9.68
C VAL A 167 6.94 10.25 -9.44
N VAL A 168 7.40 10.42 -8.20
CA VAL A 168 8.82 10.25 -7.83
C VAL A 168 9.29 8.83 -8.13
N VAL A 169 8.53 7.82 -7.73
CA VAL A 169 8.84 6.40 -8.00
C VAL A 169 8.86 6.12 -9.52
N TRP A 170 7.95 6.72 -10.28
CA TRP A 170 7.99 6.63 -11.74
C TRP A 170 9.28 7.22 -12.31
N VAL A 171 9.71 8.40 -11.87
CA VAL A 171 11.00 9.00 -12.27
C VAL A 171 12.15 8.08 -11.86
N VAL A 172 12.17 7.57 -10.63
CA VAL A 172 13.22 6.65 -10.15
C VAL A 172 13.31 5.41 -11.02
N ILE A 173 12.18 4.75 -11.33
CA ILE A 173 12.14 3.49 -12.09
C ILE A 173 12.44 3.71 -13.58
N TYR A 174 11.98 4.81 -14.19
CA TYR A 174 12.06 4.99 -15.64
C TYR A 174 13.12 5.98 -16.11
N LYS A 175 13.60 6.89 -15.25
CA LYS A 175 14.52 7.96 -15.64
C LYS A 175 15.88 7.90 -14.95
N THR A 176 16.10 6.96 -14.00
CA THR A 176 17.38 6.86 -13.28
C THR A 176 18.16 5.59 -13.66
N ARG A 177 19.48 5.63 -13.38
CA ARG A 177 20.37 4.46 -13.56
C ARG A 177 19.98 3.30 -12.65
N PHE A 178 19.49 3.59 -11.43
CA PHE A 178 18.99 2.57 -10.50
C PHE A 178 17.77 1.84 -11.09
N GLY A 179 16.77 2.56 -11.57
CA GLY A 179 15.58 1.97 -12.14
C GLY A 179 15.84 1.19 -13.44
N LEU A 180 16.79 1.66 -14.26
CA LEU A 180 17.21 0.92 -15.46
C LEU A 180 17.80 -0.44 -15.07
N ARG A 181 18.75 -0.46 -14.11
CA ARG A 181 19.38 -1.70 -13.62
C ARG A 181 18.37 -2.62 -12.94
N LEU A 182 17.44 -2.06 -12.11
CA LEU A 182 16.39 -2.82 -11.46
C LEU A 182 15.52 -3.56 -12.48
N ARG A 183 15.06 -2.86 -13.52
CA ARG A 183 14.25 -3.43 -14.60
C ARG A 183 15.01 -4.47 -15.41
N SER A 184 16.29 -4.25 -15.70
CA SER A 184 17.12 -5.23 -16.45
C SER A 184 17.24 -6.54 -15.68
N VAL A 185 17.36 -6.49 -14.35
CA VAL A 185 17.37 -7.67 -13.48
C VAL A 185 16.02 -8.39 -13.46
N GLY A 186 14.91 -7.67 -13.52
CA GLY A 186 13.57 -8.26 -13.60
C GLY A 186 13.22 -8.84 -14.97
N GLU A 187 13.88 -8.40 -16.05
CA GLU A 187 13.66 -8.94 -17.40
C GLU A 187 14.64 -10.09 -17.72
N HIS A 188 15.95 -9.85 -17.61
CA HIS A 188 17.00 -10.82 -17.94
C HIS A 188 18.16 -10.76 -16.94
N PRO A 189 18.07 -11.46 -15.78
CA PRO A 189 19.08 -11.37 -14.72
C PRO A 189 20.46 -11.87 -15.19
N GLN A 190 20.53 -12.92 -16.01
CA GLN A 190 21.81 -13.41 -16.53
C GLN A 190 22.50 -12.37 -17.41
N ALA A 191 21.77 -11.73 -18.32
CA ALA A 191 22.32 -10.67 -19.16
C ALA A 191 22.76 -9.44 -18.34
N ALA A 192 22.03 -9.13 -17.26
CA ALA A 192 22.42 -8.06 -16.35
C ALA A 192 23.74 -8.39 -15.62
N ASP A 193 23.91 -9.64 -15.18
CA ASP A 193 25.14 -10.08 -14.49
C ASP A 193 26.36 -10.07 -15.40
N THR A 194 26.23 -10.48 -16.67
CA THR A 194 27.35 -10.41 -17.65
C THR A 194 27.82 -8.98 -17.94
N LEU A 195 26.94 -7.98 -17.72
CA LEU A 195 27.26 -6.56 -17.81
C LEU A 195 27.82 -5.99 -16.48
N GLY A 196 28.12 -6.84 -15.49
CA GLY A 196 28.66 -6.44 -14.19
C GLY A 196 27.64 -5.85 -13.22
N ILE A 197 26.32 -6.05 -13.48
CA ILE A 197 25.26 -5.60 -12.56
C ILE A 197 25.07 -6.65 -11.48
N ASP A 198 25.17 -6.25 -10.22
CA ASP A 198 24.94 -7.15 -9.08
C ASP A 198 23.44 -7.44 -8.90
N VAL A 199 23.01 -8.59 -9.42
CA VAL A 199 21.63 -9.04 -9.40
C VAL A 199 21.11 -9.22 -7.97
N TYR A 200 21.94 -9.77 -7.06
CA TYR A 200 21.54 -10.00 -5.67
C TYR A 200 21.21 -8.69 -4.96
N LYS A 201 22.12 -7.69 -5.05
CA LYS A 201 21.89 -6.38 -4.41
C LYS A 201 20.63 -5.69 -4.93
N LEU A 202 20.33 -5.78 -6.23
CA LEU A 202 19.15 -5.14 -6.78
C LEU A 202 17.85 -5.86 -6.41
N ARG A 203 17.86 -7.19 -6.33
CA ARG A 203 16.72 -7.95 -5.81
C ARG A 203 16.46 -7.61 -4.35
N TYR A 204 17.50 -7.57 -3.52
CA TYR A 204 17.39 -7.09 -2.13
C TYR A 204 16.80 -5.68 -2.06
N ALA A 205 17.35 -4.74 -2.81
CA ALA A 205 16.83 -3.37 -2.84
C ALA A 205 15.36 -3.29 -3.24
N GLY A 206 14.93 -4.07 -4.24
CA GLY A 206 13.53 -4.14 -4.65
C GLY A 206 12.60 -4.64 -3.53
N VAL A 207 12.98 -5.74 -2.87
CA VAL A 207 12.18 -6.32 -1.77
C VAL A 207 12.17 -5.41 -0.53
N LEU A 208 13.32 -4.82 -0.15
CA LEU A 208 13.39 -3.93 1.00
C LEU A 208 12.59 -2.64 0.79
N LEU A 209 12.65 -2.04 -0.41
CA LEU A 209 11.79 -0.90 -0.76
C LEU A 209 10.31 -1.31 -0.76
N SER A 210 10.00 -2.53 -1.21
CA SER A 210 8.64 -3.07 -1.11
C SER A 210 8.17 -3.15 0.35
N GLY A 211 9.04 -3.62 1.24
CA GLY A 211 8.78 -3.65 2.67
C GLY A 211 8.55 -2.26 3.27
N PHE A 212 9.38 -1.30 2.90
CA PHE A 212 9.27 0.08 3.37
C PHE A 212 7.92 0.72 2.96
N PHE A 213 7.58 0.66 1.69
CA PHE A 213 6.32 1.22 1.20
C PHE A 213 5.09 0.44 1.70
N GLY A 214 5.18 -0.89 1.80
CA GLY A 214 4.10 -1.72 2.37
C GLY A 214 3.84 -1.40 3.85
N GLY A 215 4.91 -1.21 4.64
CA GLY A 215 4.81 -0.77 6.04
C GLY A 215 4.18 0.62 6.17
N MET A 216 4.58 1.58 5.31
CA MET A 216 3.93 2.90 5.26
C MET A 216 2.45 2.79 4.90
N GLY A 217 2.08 1.93 3.93
CA GLY A 217 0.69 1.68 3.56
C GLY A 217 -0.14 1.15 4.74
N GLY A 218 0.40 0.20 5.50
CA GLY A 218 -0.21 -0.29 6.73
C GLY A 218 -0.42 0.80 7.78
N ALA A 219 0.60 1.65 7.98
CA ALA A 219 0.52 2.79 8.89
C ALA A 219 -0.56 3.80 8.49
N VAL A 220 -0.64 4.14 7.19
CA VAL A 220 -1.66 5.06 6.69
C VAL A 220 -3.05 4.48 6.89
N LEU A 221 -3.26 3.19 6.64
CA LEU A 221 -4.53 2.52 6.88
C LEU A 221 -4.93 2.57 8.36
N ALA A 222 -4.02 2.17 9.24
CA ALA A 222 -4.29 2.12 10.68
C ALA A 222 -4.55 3.51 11.27
N GLN A 223 -3.79 4.53 10.87
CA GLN A 223 -3.91 5.88 11.43
C GLN A 223 -4.94 6.78 10.73
N SER A 224 -5.48 6.37 9.55
CA SER A 224 -6.53 7.15 8.86
C SER A 224 -7.91 6.55 8.97
N VAL A 225 -8.01 5.22 9.12
CA VAL A 225 -9.28 4.49 9.03
C VAL A 225 -9.60 3.75 10.32
N ALA A 226 -8.70 2.89 10.79
CA ALA A 226 -8.96 2.00 11.94
C ALA A 226 -8.81 2.70 13.28
N LEU A 227 -7.84 3.60 13.43
CA LEU A 227 -7.47 4.35 14.63
C LEU A 227 -6.96 3.49 15.80
N ASN A 228 -6.91 2.18 15.63
CA ASN A 228 -6.33 1.19 16.52
C ASN A 228 -5.76 0.03 15.70
N PHE A 229 -5.10 -0.91 16.35
CA PHE A 229 -4.69 -2.16 15.73
C PHE A 229 -5.50 -3.34 16.26
N SER A 230 -5.99 -4.16 15.35
CA SER A 230 -6.57 -5.47 15.58
C SER A 230 -6.18 -6.40 14.44
N VAL A 231 -6.43 -7.70 14.56
CA VAL A 231 -6.17 -8.68 13.47
C VAL A 231 -6.88 -8.29 12.18
N ALA A 232 -8.07 -7.70 12.28
CA ALA A 232 -8.90 -7.32 11.14
C ALA A 232 -8.54 -5.94 10.55
N THR A 233 -7.53 -5.24 11.07
CA THR A 233 -7.21 -3.87 10.62
C THR A 233 -6.83 -3.81 9.14
N VAL A 234 -6.06 -4.77 8.63
CA VAL A 234 -5.60 -4.77 7.23
C VAL A 234 -6.59 -5.50 6.32
N ALA A 235 -7.08 -6.68 6.73
CA ALA A 235 -8.18 -7.41 6.12
C ALA A 235 -8.15 -7.49 4.58
N GLY A 236 -7.02 -7.91 4.00
CA GLY A 236 -6.90 -8.14 2.55
C GLY A 236 -6.47 -6.92 1.73
N GLN A 237 -6.20 -5.77 2.34
CA GLN A 237 -5.79 -4.56 1.62
C GLN A 237 -4.47 -4.73 0.85
N GLY A 238 -3.54 -5.56 1.36
CA GLY A 238 -2.29 -5.89 0.68
C GLY A 238 -2.53 -6.68 -0.61
N PHE A 239 -3.51 -7.60 -0.63
CA PHE A 239 -3.89 -8.31 -1.84
C PHE A 239 -4.58 -7.39 -2.86
N ILE A 240 -5.41 -6.44 -2.41
CA ILE A 240 -5.99 -5.42 -3.29
C ILE A 240 -4.90 -4.53 -3.87
N ALA A 241 -3.87 -4.18 -3.09
CA ALA A 241 -2.72 -3.41 -3.58
C ALA A 241 -1.91 -4.20 -4.63
N MET A 242 -1.73 -5.51 -4.45
CA MET A 242 -1.12 -6.36 -5.48
C MET A 242 -1.96 -6.39 -6.76
N ALA A 243 -3.28 -6.53 -6.65
CA ALA A 243 -4.17 -6.44 -7.80
C ALA A 243 -4.03 -5.08 -8.50
N ALA A 244 -4.00 -3.97 -7.74
CA ALA A 244 -3.81 -2.63 -8.30
C ALA A 244 -2.47 -2.49 -9.04
N MET A 245 -1.40 -3.10 -8.56
CA MET A 245 -0.10 -3.15 -9.25
C MET A 245 -0.22 -3.88 -10.61
N ILE A 246 -0.86 -5.05 -10.63
CA ILE A 246 -1.06 -5.85 -11.85
C ILE A 246 -1.91 -5.06 -12.87
N PHE A 247 -3.03 -4.47 -12.43
CA PHE A 247 -3.87 -3.60 -13.27
C PHE A 247 -3.12 -2.39 -13.79
N GLY A 248 -2.24 -1.82 -12.98
CA GLY A 248 -1.34 -0.73 -13.34
C GLY A 248 -0.17 -1.15 -14.24
N LYS A 249 -0.09 -2.43 -14.63
CA LYS A 249 0.95 -3.00 -15.53
C LYS A 249 2.36 -2.76 -15.00
N TRP A 250 2.55 -2.91 -13.69
CA TRP A 250 3.84 -2.65 -13.01
C TRP A 250 4.41 -1.26 -13.29
N ASN A 251 3.56 -0.30 -13.65
CA ASN A 251 3.91 1.11 -13.82
C ASN A 251 3.42 1.90 -12.61
N PRO A 252 4.26 2.70 -11.92
CA PRO A 252 3.84 3.43 -10.72
C PRO A 252 2.62 4.34 -10.92
N ILE A 253 2.54 5.04 -12.06
CA ILE A 253 1.39 5.91 -12.36
C ILE A 253 0.13 5.09 -12.66
N GLY A 254 0.28 4.00 -13.44
CA GLY A 254 -0.85 3.08 -13.68
C GLY A 254 -1.33 2.40 -12.41
N ALA A 255 -0.39 1.98 -11.56
CA ALA A 255 -0.67 1.36 -10.26
C ALA A 255 -1.37 2.32 -9.29
N MET A 256 -0.95 3.59 -9.25
CA MET A 256 -1.64 4.67 -8.54
C MET A 256 -3.07 4.86 -9.06
N GLY A 257 -3.26 4.90 -10.39
CA GLY A 257 -4.59 5.01 -11.00
C GLY A 257 -5.51 3.84 -10.60
N ALA A 258 -5.00 2.62 -10.62
CA ALA A 258 -5.72 1.43 -10.16
C ALA A 258 -6.03 1.49 -8.66
N ALA A 259 -5.08 1.93 -7.82
CA ALA A 259 -5.30 2.12 -6.39
C ALA A 259 -6.38 3.18 -6.09
N LEU A 260 -6.43 4.27 -6.85
CA LEU A 260 -7.49 5.27 -6.78
C LEU A 260 -8.85 4.67 -7.17
N PHE A 261 -8.88 3.83 -8.18
CA PHE A 261 -10.09 3.15 -8.61
C PHE A 261 -10.61 2.17 -7.54
N PHE A 262 -9.73 1.36 -6.94
CA PHE A 262 -10.13 0.47 -5.84
C PHE A 262 -10.55 1.24 -4.59
N GLY A 263 -9.85 2.32 -4.26
CA GLY A 263 -10.25 3.20 -3.17
C GLY A 263 -11.60 3.88 -3.40
N PHE A 264 -11.92 4.25 -4.64
CA PHE A 264 -13.24 4.72 -5.02
C PHE A 264 -14.32 3.65 -4.80
N ALA A 265 -14.08 2.41 -5.22
CA ALA A 265 -15.00 1.31 -5.02
C ALA A 265 -15.25 1.04 -3.52
N GLN A 266 -14.20 1.06 -2.69
CA GLN A 266 -14.32 0.94 -1.23
C GLN A 266 -15.05 2.13 -0.60
N SER A 267 -14.79 3.34 -1.08
CA SER A 267 -15.49 4.56 -0.65
C SER A 267 -16.99 4.43 -0.87
N LEU A 268 -17.42 3.93 -2.03
CA LEU A 268 -18.84 3.71 -2.31
C LEU A 268 -19.48 2.71 -1.34
N ALA A 269 -18.75 1.68 -0.92
CA ALA A 269 -19.25 0.71 0.05
C ALA A 269 -19.52 1.35 1.42
N VAL A 270 -18.71 2.34 1.82
CA VAL A 270 -18.80 2.98 3.14
C VAL A 270 -19.77 4.17 3.13
N VAL A 271 -19.65 5.07 2.14
CA VAL A 271 -20.45 6.30 2.12
C VAL A 271 -21.71 6.21 1.24
N GLY A 272 -21.91 5.11 0.53
CA GLY A 272 -23.01 4.94 -0.42
C GLY A 272 -24.39 5.11 0.23
N SER A 273 -24.59 4.62 1.45
CA SER A 273 -25.83 4.82 2.21
C SER A 273 -26.16 6.28 2.51
N SER A 274 -25.17 7.17 2.48
CA SER A 274 -25.32 8.61 2.67
C SER A 274 -25.62 9.37 1.37
N ILE A 275 -25.55 8.69 0.21
CA ILE A 275 -25.77 9.27 -1.11
C ILE A 275 -27.24 9.10 -1.49
N PRO A 276 -28.00 10.19 -1.80
CA PRO A 276 -29.44 10.13 -2.03
C PRO A 276 -29.88 9.10 -3.09
N PHE A 277 -29.10 8.94 -4.16
CA PHE A 277 -29.39 8.02 -5.27
C PHE A 277 -29.07 6.55 -4.95
N ILE A 278 -28.22 6.29 -3.97
CA ILE A 278 -27.71 4.95 -3.62
C ILE A 278 -28.36 4.44 -2.33
N LYS A 279 -28.99 5.35 -1.56
CA LYS A 279 -29.59 5.05 -0.26
C LYS A 279 -30.64 3.93 -0.29
N SER A 280 -31.30 3.71 -1.44
CA SER A 280 -32.28 2.65 -1.63
C SER A 280 -31.65 1.26 -1.84
N ILE A 281 -30.34 1.19 -2.08
CA ILE A 281 -29.62 -0.08 -2.27
C ILE A 281 -29.25 -0.64 -0.89
N PRO A 282 -29.63 -1.91 -0.59
CA PRO A 282 -29.25 -2.54 0.66
C PRO A 282 -27.71 -2.51 0.87
N PRO A 283 -27.21 -2.24 2.09
CA PRO A 283 -25.78 -2.09 2.37
C PRO A 283 -24.94 -3.31 1.94
N VAL A 284 -25.49 -4.49 1.95
CA VAL A 284 -24.82 -5.73 1.53
C VAL A 284 -24.35 -5.66 0.08
N TYR A 285 -25.15 -5.11 -0.84
CA TYR A 285 -24.76 -4.97 -2.25
C TYR A 285 -23.64 -3.94 -2.42
N LEU A 286 -23.63 -2.88 -1.60
CA LEU A 286 -22.55 -1.89 -1.61
C LEU A 286 -21.22 -2.47 -1.09
N GLN A 287 -21.28 -3.36 -0.09
CA GLN A 287 -20.09 -4.06 0.42
C GLN A 287 -19.51 -5.06 -0.59
N ILE A 288 -20.35 -5.67 -1.42
CA ILE A 288 -19.93 -6.61 -2.47
C ILE A 288 -19.44 -5.84 -3.72
N ALA A 289 -19.89 -4.61 -3.94
CA ALA A 289 -19.59 -3.82 -5.13
C ALA A 289 -18.09 -3.75 -5.49
N PRO A 290 -17.14 -3.52 -4.55
CA PRO A 290 -15.72 -3.51 -4.87
C PRO A 290 -15.22 -4.80 -5.53
N TYR A 291 -15.69 -5.95 -5.06
CA TYR A 291 -15.31 -7.26 -5.59
C TYR A 291 -15.89 -7.51 -6.98
N VAL A 292 -17.18 -7.17 -7.18
CA VAL A 292 -17.86 -7.28 -8.48
C VAL A 292 -17.19 -6.35 -9.50
N ILE A 293 -16.94 -5.11 -9.13
CA ILE A 293 -16.24 -4.13 -9.98
C ILE A 293 -14.86 -4.66 -10.36
N THR A 294 -14.13 -5.24 -9.41
CA THR A 294 -12.82 -5.85 -9.66
C THR A 294 -12.92 -6.96 -10.72
N ILE A 295 -13.88 -7.86 -10.59
CA ILE A 295 -14.08 -8.96 -11.56
C ILE A 295 -14.44 -8.40 -12.95
N VAL A 296 -15.37 -7.44 -13.03
CA VAL A 296 -15.77 -6.82 -14.31
C VAL A 296 -14.60 -6.12 -14.99
N VAL A 297 -13.80 -5.40 -14.21
CA VAL A 297 -12.61 -4.73 -14.73
C VAL A 297 -11.55 -5.74 -15.17
N LEU A 298 -11.37 -6.85 -14.41
CA LEU A 298 -10.50 -7.97 -14.82
C LEU A 298 -10.88 -8.50 -16.20
N ILE A 299 -12.16 -8.79 -16.42
CA ILE A 299 -12.65 -9.32 -17.70
C ILE A 299 -12.45 -8.31 -18.85
N GLY A 300 -12.66 -7.01 -18.59
CA GLY A 300 -12.61 -5.97 -19.63
C GLY A 300 -11.23 -5.42 -19.95
N PHE A 301 -10.31 -5.35 -18.98
CA PHE A 301 -9.04 -4.62 -19.10
C PHE A 301 -7.77 -5.47 -19.06
N VAL A 302 -7.85 -6.76 -18.75
CA VAL A 302 -6.67 -7.66 -18.61
C VAL A 302 -6.11 -8.12 -19.99
N GLY A 303 -6.52 -7.53 -21.08
CA GLY A 303 -5.89 -7.77 -22.39
C GLY A 303 -4.42 -7.28 -22.41
N ARG A 304 -3.44 -8.23 -22.46
CA ARG A 304 -2.02 -8.00 -22.75
C ARG A 304 -1.19 -7.27 -21.69
N SER A 305 -1.41 -7.54 -20.40
CA SER A 305 -0.46 -7.16 -19.36
C SER A 305 0.67 -8.19 -19.32
N LYS A 306 1.93 -7.78 -19.58
CA LYS A 306 3.10 -8.65 -19.44
C LYS A 306 3.83 -8.29 -18.15
N ALA A 307 3.92 -9.24 -17.23
CA ALA A 307 4.81 -9.16 -16.08
C ALA A 307 6.28 -9.10 -16.56
N PRO A 308 7.22 -8.58 -15.75
CA PRO A 308 8.64 -8.73 -16.04
C PRO A 308 9.00 -10.20 -16.23
N ALA A 309 9.82 -10.51 -17.25
CA ALA A 309 10.01 -11.89 -17.72
C ALA A 309 10.62 -12.83 -16.69
N ALA A 310 11.46 -12.32 -15.79
CA ALA A 310 12.09 -13.10 -14.72
C ALA A 310 11.37 -13.01 -13.36
N VAL A 311 10.14 -12.49 -13.32
CA VAL A 311 9.32 -12.44 -12.10
C VAL A 311 9.02 -13.86 -11.61
N GLY A 312 9.27 -14.12 -10.33
CA GLY A 312 9.04 -15.42 -9.70
C GLY A 312 10.12 -16.47 -10.01
N THR A 313 11.13 -16.14 -10.82
CA THR A 313 12.21 -17.07 -11.14
C THR A 313 13.40 -16.90 -10.21
N THR A 314 13.95 -18.02 -9.74
CA THR A 314 15.21 -18.03 -8.99
C THR A 314 16.38 -17.70 -9.92
N TYR A 315 17.33 -16.90 -9.40
CA TYR A 315 18.55 -16.56 -10.13
C TYR A 315 19.74 -17.37 -9.58
N ILE A 316 20.47 -17.99 -10.47
CA ILE A 316 21.71 -18.70 -10.16
C ILE A 316 22.82 -18.04 -10.97
N LYS A 317 23.85 -17.54 -10.28
CA LYS A 317 25.01 -16.98 -10.93
C LYS A 317 25.74 -18.10 -11.67
N THR A 318 25.83 -17.99 -12.98
CA THR A 318 26.70 -18.83 -13.81
C THR A 318 28.14 -18.34 -13.62
N LYS A 319 29.06 -19.30 -13.34
CA LYS A 319 30.50 -19.00 -13.18
C LYS A 319 31.09 -18.49 -14.48
#